data_17f73d3d65244016a3f76d6c3c22bc6d
#
_entry.id   17f73d3d65244016a3f76d6c3c22bc6d
#
_cell.length_a   1.000
_cell.length_b   1.000
_cell.length_c   1.000
_cell.angle_alpha   90.00
_cell.angle_beta   90.00
_cell.angle_gamma   90.00
#
_symmetry.space_group_name_H-M   'P 1'
#
loop_
_entity.id
_entity.type
_entity.pdbx_description
1 polymer ?
#
loop_
_entity_poly.entity_id
_entity_poly.type
_entity_poly.pdbx_seq_one_letter_code
_entity_poly.pdbx_strand_id
1 'polypeptide(L)'
;MIDVAYKIVEKLPDGSYKFLFHDRKISFRLSDMLVAKNKMGYEAYNKDGSKKMYLTGIHVIETLELCLKYLKYFKRKDNKAIIFCDVMHVRKKPDGRAGVMLADTIILREEIFIP
;
A
#
# COMPACT_ATOMS: atom_id res chain seq x y z
N MET A 1 0.74 -18.82 1.77
CA MET A 1 1.17 -18.57 0.38
C MET A 1 1.66 -17.13 0.26
N ILE A 2 2.77 -16.91 -0.42
CA ILE A 2 3.31 -15.58 -0.67
C ILE A 2 2.83 -15.12 -2.03
N ASP A 3 2.19 -13.97 -2.06
CA ASP A 3 1.79 -13.31 -3.29
C ASP A 3 2.71 -12.11 -3.53
N VAL A 4 2.52 -11.45 -4.64
CA VAL A 4 3.24 -10.23 -5.00
C VAL A 4 2.26 -9.10 -5.24
N ALA A 5 2.70 -7.88 -4.97
CA ALA A 5 1.90 -6.69 -5.21
C ALA A 5 2.81 -5.47 -5.32
N TYR A 6 2.23 -4.32 -5.48
CA TYR A 6 2.94 -3.05 -5.66
C TYR A 6 2.46 -2.05 -4.64
N LYS A 7 3.32 -1.12 -4.27
CA LYS A 7 2.96 -0.05 -3.35
C LYS A 7 3.53 1.28 -3.83
N ILE A 8 2.70 2.31 -3.82
CA ILE A 8 3.16 3.68 -4.08
C ILE A 8 3.60 4.28 -2.75
N VAL A 9 4.82 4.78 -2.73
CA VAL A 9 5.45 5.35 -1.53
C VAL A 9 6.09 6.69 -1.86
N GLU A 10 6.45 7.46 -0.82
CA GLU A 10 7.25 8.66 -0.97
C GLU A 10 8.73 8.29 -0.86
N LYS A 11 9.52 8.76 -1.82
CA LYS A 11 10.97 8.56 -1.82
C LYS A 11 11.65 9.75 -1.16
N LEU A 12 12.52 9.48 -0.21
CA LEU A 12 13.24 10.51 0.52
C LEU A 12 14.63 10.75 -0.09
N PRO A 13 15.23 11.94 0.15
CA PRO A 13 16.54 12.25 -0.43
C PRO A 13 17.66 11.28 -0.07
N ASP A 14 17.58 10.61 1.08
CA ASP A 14 18.58 9.63 1.53
C ASP A 14 18.40 8.24 0.91
N GLY A 15 17.42 8.05 0.03
CA GLY A 15 17.12 6.77 -0.60
C GLY A 15 16.19 5.87 0.21
N SER A 16 15.71 6.33 1.36
CA SER A 16 14.68 5.61 2.10
C SER A 16 13.29 6.02 1.61
N TYR A 17 12.27 5.36 2.15
CA TYR A 17 10.89 5.54 1.73
C TYR A 17 9.98 5.76 2.93
N LYS A 18 8.84 6.40 2.71
CA LYS A 18 7.76 6.56 3.70
C LYS A 18 6.43 6.19 3.08
N PHE A 19 5.50 5.74 3.91
CA PHE A 19 4.11 5.58 3.49
C PHE A 19 3.48 6.96 3.22
N LEU A 20 2.50 6.99 2.31
CA LEU A 20 1.86 8.25 1.91
C LEU A 20 0.91 8.79 2.97
N PHE A 21 0.19 7.92 3.68
CA PHE A 21 -0.92 8.34 4.54
C PHE A 21 -0.82 7.88 5.99
N HIS A 22 -0.30 6.68 6.24
CA HIS A 22 -0.23 6.11 7.57
C HIS A 22 1.22 5.94 8.00
N ASP A 23 1.48 6.03 9.31
CA ASP A 23 2.81 5.80 9.90
C ASP A 23 3.92 6.61 9.21
N ARG A 24 3.63 7.87 8.91
CA ARG A 24 4.53 8.73 8.14
C ARG A 24 5.83 9.09 8.89
N LYS A 25 5.89 8.80 10.18
CA LYS A 25 7.10 9.06 10.98
C LYS A 25 8.16 7.98 10.81
N ILE A 26 7.79 6.83 10.25
CA ILE A 26 8.67 5.69 10.08
C ILE A 26 9.18 5.68 8.65
N SER A 27 10.50 5.60 8.49
CA SER A 27 11.11 5.37 7.18
C SER A 27 11.56 3.92 7.06
N PHE A 28 11.65 3.43 5.84
CA PHE A 28 12.05 2.05 5.56
C PHE A 28 12.87 2.00 4.28
N ARG A 29 13.54 0.86 4.07
CA ARG A 29 14.43 0.63 2.93
C ARG A 29 14.07 -0.67 2.22
N LEU A 30 14.61 -0.86 1.02
CA LEU A 30 14.47 -2.14 0.32
C LEU A 30 15.00 -3.27 1.20
N SER A 31 14.38 -4.42 1.11
CA SER A 31 14.57 -5.63 1.92
C SER A 31 13.95 -5.57 3.31
N ASP A 32 13.43 -4.44 3.75
CA ASP A 32 12.72 -4.37 5.01
C ASP A 32 11.42 -5.18 4.96
N MET A 33 11.11 -5.83 6.07
CA MET A 33 9.84 -6.50 6.27
C MET A 33 8.97 -5.64 7.19
N LEU A 34 7.79 -5.30 6.71
CA LEU A 34 6.84 -4.47 7.46
C LEU A 34 5.62 -5.30 7.83
N VAL A 35 5.27 -5.28 9.10
CA VAL A 35 4.13 -6.03 9.62
C VAL A 35 3.04 -5.06 10.06
N ALA A 36 1.83 -5.28 9.57
CA ALA A 36 0.70 -4.45 9.91
C ALA A 36 0.31 -4.65 11.38
N LYS A 37 -0.05 -3.55 12.02
CA LYS A 37 -0.71 -3.62 13.31
C LYS A 37 -2.18 -3.91 13.02
N ASN A 38 -2.55 -5.19 13.06
CA ASN A 38 -3.91 -5.62 12.73
C ASN A 38 -4.87 -5.18 13.82
N LYS A 39 -5.50 -4.04 13.61
CA LYS A 39 -6.54 -3.55 14.48
C LYS A 39 -7.87 -3.54 13.75
N MET A 40 -8.87 -4.14 14.35
CA MET A 40 -10.25 -3.88 13.98
C MET A 40 -10.52 -2.43 14.37
N GLY A 41 -10.63 -1.55 13.44
CA GLY A 41 -10.78 -0.17 13.86
C GLY A 41 -11.18 0.82 12.78
N TYR A 42 -11.20 0.40 11.56
CA TYR A 42 -11.63 1.27 10.49
C TYR A 42 -13.07 0.98 10.12
N GLU A 43 -13.85 2.05 10.07
CA GLU A 43 -15.24 1.98 9.66
C GLU A 43 -15.33 2.04 8.14
N ALA A 44 -16.04 1.10 7.58
CA ALA A 44 -16.52 1.19 6.20
C ALA A 44 -18.02 1.36 6.23
N TYR A 45 -18.59 1.89 5.16
CA TYR A 45 -20.03 2.07 5.06
C TYR A 45 -20.58 1.11 4.01
N ASN A 46 -21.65 0.43 4.37
CA ASN A 46 -22.41 -0.37 3.41
C ASN A 46 -23.20 0.57 2.48
N LYS A 47 -23.74 0.01 1.40
CA LYS A 47 -24.53 0.80 0.43
C LYS A 47 -25.74 1.48 1.06
N ASP A 48 -26.28 0.90 2.14
CA ASP A 48 -27.43 1.45 2.87
C ASP A 48 -27.05 2.52 3.91
N GLY A 49 -25.76 2.86 4.00
CA GLY A 49 -25.26 3.85 4.96
C GLY A 49 -24.91 3.29 6.31
N SER A 50 -25.19 2.01 6.58
CA SER A 50 -24.81 1.39 7.85
C SER A 50 -23.30 1.20 7.95
N LYS A 51 -22.76 1.23 9.17
CA LYS A 51 -21.35 1.05 9.42
C LYS A 51 -21.00 -0.44 9.49
N LYS A 52 -19.82 -0.80 8.96
CA LYS A 52 -19.25 -2.12 9.21
C LYS A 52 -17.78 -1.97 9.58
N MET A 53 -17.31 -2.84 10.44
CA MET A 53 -15.91 -2.89 10.84
C MET A 53 -15.18 -3.90 9.95
N TYR A 54 -13.91 -3.63 9.66
CA TYR A 54 -13.07 -4.58 8.93
C TYR A 54 -11.66 -4.61 9.49
N LEU A 55 -10.98 -5.72 9.28
CA LEU A 55 -9.59 -5.90 9.69
C LEU A 55 -8.68 -5.08 8.78
N THR A 56 -7.91 -4.17 9.36
CA THR A 56 -7.00 -3.31 8.62
C THR A 56 -5.72 -4.04 8.25
N GLY A 57 -4.91 -3.40 7.44
CA GLY A 57 -3.62 -3.92 7.01
C GLY A 57 -2.86 -2.87 6.22
N ILE A 58 -1.77 -3.29 5.60
CA ILE A 58 -0.97 -2.43 4.74
C ILE A 58 -1.62 -2.42 3.35
N HIS A 59 -1.92 -1.23 2.84
CA HIS A 59 -2.52 -1.08 1.51
C HIS A 59 -1.49 -1.41 0.43
N VAL A 60 -1.86 -2.30 -0.47
CA VAL A 60 -1.06 -2.66 -1.64
C VAL A 60 -1.94 -2.67 -2.88
N ILE A 61 -1.33 -2.61 -4.05
CA ILE A 61 -2.04 -2.56 -5.32
C ILE A 61 -1.68 -3.79 -6.12
N GLU A 62 -2.68 -4.44 -6.67
CA GLU A 62 -2.57 -5.76 -7.29
C GLU A 62 -1.64 -5.78 -8.50
N THR A 63 -1.69 -4.74 -9.36
CA THR A 63 -0.95 -4.72 -10.61
C THR A 63 -0.17 -3.41 -10.80
N LEU A 64 0.92 -3.49 -11.55
CA LEU A 64 1.71 -2.31 -11.92
C LEU A 64 0.87 -1.32 -12.74
N GLU A 65 0.03 -1.82 -13.63
CA GLU A 65 -0.84 -0.99 -14.46
C GLU A 65 -1.74 -0.09 -13.59
N LEU A 66 -2.36 -0.66 -12.56
CA LEU A 66 -3.18 0.12 -11.63
C LEU A 66 -2.36 1.11 -10.82
N CYS A 67 -1.14 0.73 -10.41
CA CYS A 67 -0.24 1.67 -9.75
C CYS A 67 0.06 2.89 -10.63
N LEU A 68 0.37 2.67 -11.89
CA LEU A 68 0.66 3.76 -12.82
C LEU A 68 -0.57 4.64 -13.02
N LYS A 69 -1.76 4.04 -13.08
CA LYS A 69 -3.02 4.79 -13.18
C LYS A 69 -3.24 5.66 -11.94
N TYR A 70 -3.07 5.11 -10.74
CA TYR A 70 -3.28 5.86 -9.51
C TYR A 70 -2.22 6.93 -9.30
N LEU A 71 -1.00 6.70 -9.76
CA LEU A 71 0.09 7.68 -9.67
C LEU A 71 -0.26 8.99 -10.38
N LYS A 72 -1.04 8.93 -11.44
CA LYS A 72 -1.46 10.12 -12.20
C LYS A 72 -2.28 11.10 -11.38
N TYR A 73 -2.91 10.65 -10.31
CA TYR A 73 -3.74 11.51 -9.45
C TYR A 73 -2.92 12.33 -8.45
N PHE A 74 -1.64 12.03 -8.26
CA PHE A 74 -0.81 12.79 -7.34
C PHE A 74 -0.29 14.06 -8.01
N LYS A 75 -0.35 15.19 -7.28
CA LYS A 75 0.15 16.46 -7.77
C LYS A 75 1.67 16.46 -7.92
N ARG A 76 2.36 15.86 -6.94
CA ARG A 76 3.83 15.71 -6.98
C ARG A 76 4.16 14.25 -7.28
N LYS A 77 4.73 14.03 -8.46
CA LYS A 77 5.13 12.69 -8.90
C LYS A 77 6.63 12.46 -8.75
N ASP A 78 7.41 13.53 -8.68
CA ASP A 78 8.86 13.49 -8.62
C ASP A 78 9.40 12.80 -7.35
N ASN A 79 8.64 12.84 -6.24
CA ASN A 79 9.01 12.19 -4.99
C ASN A 79 8.23 10.90 -4.73
N LYS A 80 7.54 10.38 -5.73
CA LYS A 80 6.80 9.11 -5.59
C LYS A 80 7.58 7.99 -6.24
N ALA A 81 7.49 6.81 -5.64
CA ALA A 81 8.10 5.59 -6.16
C ALA A 81 7.10 4.45 -6.08
N ILE A 82 7.26 3.48 -6.96
CA ILE A 82 6.51 2.23 -6.92
C ILE A 82 7.46 1.14 -6.49
N ILE A 83 7.11 0.41 -5.44
CA ILE A 83 7.91 -0.69 -4.92
C ILE A 83 7.20 -2.01 -5.21
N PHE A 84 7.94 -2.94 -5.82
CA PHE A 84 7.50 -4.33 -5.96
C PHE A 84 7.72 -5.03 -4.64
N CYS A 85 6.69 -5.72 -4.14
CA CYS A 85 6.70 -6.32 -2.81
C CYS A 85 6.26 -7.78 -2.86
N ASP A 86 6.86 -8.60 -1.99
CA ASP A 86 6.22 -9.84 -1.55
C ASP A 86 5.19 -9.47 -0.50
N VAL A 87 4.02 -10.09 -0.55
CA VAL A 87 2.92 -9.81 0.38
C VAL A 87 2.38 -11.11 0.96
N MET A 88 1.90 -11.06 2.19
CA MET A 88 1.36 -12.22 2.91
C MET A 88 0.00 -11.89 3.50
N HIS A 89 -0.86 -12.90 3.51
CA HIS A 89 -2.20 -12.80 4.07
C HIS A 89 -2.97 -11.63 3.46
N VAL A 90 -3.03 -11.63 2.13
CA VAL A 90 -3.69 -10.59 1.36
C VAL A 90 -5.19 -10.79 1.38
N ARG A 91 -5.92 -9.69 1.52
CA ARG A 91 -7.37 -9.70 1.47
C ARG A 91 -7.90 -8.46 0.76
N LYS A 92 -9.07 -8.59 0.21
CA LYS A 92 -9.72 -7.49 -0.50
C LYS A 92 -10.10 -6.40 0.49
N LYS A 93 -9.83 -5.15 0.13
CA LYS A 93 -10.27 -4.03 0.97
C LYS A 93 -11.74 -3.75 0.71
N PRO A 94 -12.59 -3.72 1.77
CA PRO A 94 -13.99 -3.33 1.60
C PRO A 94 -14.10 -1.88 1.12
N ASP A 95 -14.96 -1.63 0.15
CA ASP A 95 -15.23 -0.30 -0.41
C ASP A 95 -13.98 0.41 -0.95
N GLY A 96 -12.94 -0.34 -1.26
CA GLY A 96 -11.72 0.19 -1.84
C GLY A 96 -11.81 0.37 -3.35
N ARG A 97 -10.86 1.10 -3.89
CA ARG A 97 -10.69 1.23 -5.34
C ARG A 97 -10.28 -0.12 -5.93
N ALA A 98 -10.54 -0.29 -7.25
CA ALA A 98 -10.20 -1.53 -7.94
C ALA A 98 -8.71 -1.88 -7.75
N GLY A 99 -8.45 -3.13 -7.41
CA GLY A 99 -7.10 -3.66 -7.24
C GLY A 99 -6.39 -3.26 -5.95
N VAL A 100 -7.01 -2.48 -5.08
CA VAL A 100 -6.44 -2.15 -3.77
C VAL A 100 -6.77 -3.26 -2.79
N MET A 101 -5.74 -3.79 -2.14
CA MET A 101 -5.84 -4.90 -1.20
C MET A 101 -5.17 -4.54 0.12
N LEU A 102 -5.39 -5.35 1.13
CA LEU A 102 -4.76 -5.22 2.44
C LEU A 102 -3.88 -6.44 2.66
N ALA A 103 -2.66 -6.22 3.17
CA ALA A 103 -1.72 -7.29 3.50
C ALA A 103 -1.31 -7.19 4.97
N ASP A 104 -1.09 -8.33 5.60
CA ASP A 104 -0.58 -8.36 6.98
C ASP A 104 0.91 -8.09 7.03
N THR A 105 1.64 -8.55 6.03
CA THR A 105 3.10 -8.39 5.96
C THR A 105 3.49 -8.08 4.53
N ILE A 106 4.43 -7.16 4.36
CA ILE A 106 5.07 -6.91 3.08
C ILE A 106 6.58 -6.95 3.25
N ILE A 107 7.27 -7.42 2.21
CA ILE A 107 8.72 -7.34 2.10
C ILE A 107 9.02 -6.52 0.86
N LEU A 108 9.73 -5.43 1.04
CA LEU A 108 10.07 -4.51 -0.04
C LEU A 108 11.20 -5.10 -0.87
N ARG A 109 10.98 -5.32 -2.17
CA ARG A 109 11.95 -6.01 -3.02
C ARG A 109 12.72 -5.07 -3.92
N GLU A 110 12.03 -4.33 -4.79
CA GLU A 110 12.73 -3.46 -5.71
C GLU A 110 11.87 -2.24 -6.08
N GLU A 111 12.54 -1.14 -6.36
CA GLU A 111 11.89 0.04 -6.90
C GLU A 111 11.71 -0.13 -8.41
N ILE A 112 10.47 0.07 -8.88
CA ILE A 112 10.14 -0.03 -10.29
C ILE A 112 10.43 1.31 -10.96
N PHE A 113 11.12 1.28 -12.07
CA PHE A 113 11.39 2.47 -12.87
C PHE A 113 10.07 3.00 -13.45
N ILE A 114 9.83 4.30 -13.26
CA ILE A 114 8.66 5.00 -13.82
C ILE A 114 9.15 5.83 -14.99
N PRO A 115 8.69 5.49 -16.22
CA PRO A 115 9.10 6.24 -17.40
C PRO A 115 8.60 7.68 -17.41
#